data_3d4ec025edae4aa4d3029f65c2cd7ded
#
_entry.id   3d4ec025edae4aa4d3029f65c2cd7ded
#
_cell.length_a   1.000
_cell.length_b   1.000
_cell.length_c   1.000
_cell.angle_alpha   90.00
_cell.angle_beta   90.00
_cell.angle_gamma   90.00
#
_symmetry.space_group_name_H-M   'P 1'
#
loop_
_entity.id
_entity.type
_entity.pdbx_description
1 polymer ?
#
loop_
_entity_poly.entity_id
_entity_poly.type
_entity_poly.pdbx_seq_one_letter_code
_entity_poly.pdbx_strand_id
1 'polypeptide(L)'
;VQYGLSTVGGEREGLVGSVTWFIGEHKFEAGGWVEEDTYNRTQARLNKTGGSADGDVIYDEVAYYRRNYTAVRDTTQLFIKDNFAMMNDDLLLEVGFKSLSIDYSLDGYRDYNDYEIDGELGYGPQSIEAEYTDNFLPMVGAVYRLNESDQLFASFAQNFALPAGTDDIFDNAVGFDVEAPQGEEADNYELGFRTNREHYNGAVALFYTQFDNRLIASSVINPATGQPETFYVNAGASKAYGIEFSGVFQPEMFDRKLYFNANISYKKAELEDGFAGNPAGSQLPDSPEWLMTGGITYEPTEWLVANFSAKYTDIRYTDFNETYELESYLVAQAYVDIGGPNNFGMPENIRLRFNVDNVFDKEVMSFGFTGSSFGRPLSPRTFQATLTVDF
;
A
#
# COMPACT_ATOMS: atom_id res chain seq x y z
N VAL A 1 23.79 -3.80 -24.88
CA VAL A 1 22.75 -3.05 -24.16
C VAL A 1 21.47 -3.08 -24.96
N GLN A 2 20.35 -3.31 -24.29
CA GLN A 2 19.05 -3.44 -24.90
C GLN A 2 18.08 -2.38 -24.35
N TYR A 3 17.06 -2.06 -25.11
CA TYR A 3 15.97 -1.20 -24.68
C TYR A 3 14.76 -2.05 -24.30
N GLY A 4 14.20 -1.81 -23.10
CA GLY A 4 12.99 -2.48 -22.65
C GLY A 4 11.75 -1.77 -23.18
N LEU A 5 10.99 -2.41 -24.05
CA LEU A 5 9.67 -1.95 -24.46
C LEU A 5 8.62 -2.73 -23.70
N SER A 6 7.82 -2.03 -22.91
CA SER A 6 6.70 -2.62 -22.18
C SER A 6 5.44 -1.82 -22.47
N THR A 7 4.39 -2.52 -22.87
CA THR A 7 3.07 -1.94 -23.05
C THR A 7 2.10 -2.62 -22.11
N VAL A 8 1.32 -1.81 -21.42
CA VAL A 8 0.24 -2.26 -20.54
C VAL A 8 -1.04 -1.58 -20.95
N GLY A 9 -2.15 -2.28 -20.85
CA GLY A 9 -3.48 -1.77 -21.08
C GLY A 9 -4.48 -2.62 -20.30
N GLY A 10 -5.68 -2.13 -20.15
CA GLY A 10 -6.73 -2.89 -19.47
C GLY A 10 -8.02 -2.09 -19.39
N GLU A 11 -9.06 -2.80 -19.01
CA GLU A 11 -10.38 -2.27 -18.80
C GLU A 11 -10.89 -2.79 -17.45
N ARG A 12 -11.67 -1.98 -16.76
CA ARG A 12 -12.25 -2.35 -15.47
C ARG A 12 -13.70 -1.92 -15.44
N GLU A 13 -14.58 -2.87 -15.26
CA GLU A 13 -16.01 -2.66 -15.20
C GLU A 13 -16.58 -3.26 -13.91
N GLY A 14 -17.59 -2.63 -13.33
CA GLY A 14 -18.17 -3.16 -12.10
C GLY A 14 -19.42 -2.44 -11.65
N LEU A 15 -20.08 -3.04 -10.69
CA LEU A 15 -21.25 -2.51 -10.03
C LEU A 15 -21.10 -2.64 -8.51
N VAL A 16 -21.41 -1.55 -7.78
CA VAL A 16 -21.46 -1.53 -6.33
C VAL A 16 -22.82 -1.04 -5.87
N GLY A 17 -23.35 -1.63 -4.80
CA GLY A 17 -24.60 -1.17 -4.21
C GLY A 17 -24.85 -1.74 -2.81
N SER A 18 -25.62 -1.01 -2.02
CA SER A 18 -26.10 -1.47 -0.73
C SER A 18 -27.52 -0.98 -0.44
N VAL A 19 -28.17 -1.65 0.48
CA VAL A 19 -29.47 -1.30 1.05
C VAL A 19 -29.33 -1.21 2.56
N THR A 20 -29.79 -0.10 3.11
CA THR A 20 -29.85 0.13 4.55
C THR A 20 -31.30 0.15 5.01
N TRP A 21 -31.59 -0.54 6.13
CA TRP A 21 -32.92 -0.51 6.77
C TRP A 21 -32.80 -0.47 8.29
N PHE A 22 -33.86 -0.03 8.95
CA PHE A 22 -33.87 0.15 10.39
C PHE A 22 -34.98 -0.71 11.02
N ILE A 23 -34.65 -1.40 12.13
CA ILE A 23 -35.60 -2.15 12.95
C ILE A 23 -35.32 -1.79 14.42
N GLY A 24 -36.16 -0.92 15.00
CA GLY A 24 -35.88 -0.39 16.34
C GLY A 24 -34.58 0.40 16.37
N GLU A 25 -33.65 0.03 17.23
CA GLU A 25 -32.34 0.65 17.37
C GLU A 25 -31.26 0.03 16.46
N HIS A 26 -31.65 -0.99 15.68
CA HIS A 26 -30.75 -1.68 14.75
C HIS A 26 -30.74 -1.01 13.39
N LYS A 27 -29.53 -0.76 12.87
CA LYS A 27 -29.28 -0.30 11.51
C LYS A 27 -28.59 -1.40 10.73
N PHE A 28 -29.38 -2.17 9.98
CA PHE A 28 -28.87 -3.19 9.09
C PHE A 28 -28.41 -2.58 7.76
N GLU A 29 -27.32 -3.10 7.23
CA GLU A 29 -26.86 -2.81 5.89
C GLU A 29 -26.42 -4.11 5.22
N ALA A 30 -26.91 -4.36 4.00
CA ALA A 30 -26.44 -5.45 3.16
C ALA A 30 -26.13 -4.92 1.77
N GLY A 31 -25.09 -5.41 1.18
CA GLY A 31 -24.64 -4.95 -0.13
C GLY A 31 -23.53 -5.80 -0.71
N GLY A 32 -22.95 -5.31 -1.77
CA GLY A 32 -21.84 -5.96 -2.43
C GLY A 32 -21.34 -5.20 -3.64
N TRP A 33 -20.33 -5.74 -4.25
CA TRP A 33 -19.77 -5.30 -5.52
C TRP A 33 -19.36 -6.50 -6.36
N VAL A 34 -19.49 -6.31 -7.66
CA VAL A 34 -18.99 -7.24 -8.67
C VAL A 34 -18.11 -6.46 -9.63
N GLU A 35 -17.03 -7.05 -10.07
CA GLU A 35 -16.04 -6.38 -10.91
C GLU A 35 -15.36 -7.38 -11.81
N GLU A 36 -15.17 -7.01 -13.07
CA GLU A 36 -14.25 -7.62 -14.01
C GLU A 36 -13.09 -6.65 -14.29
N ASP A 37 -11.86 -7.11 -14.13
CA ASP A 37 -10.64 -6.35 -14.38
C ASP A 37 -9.79 -7.12 -15.40
N THR A 38 -9.71 -6.59 -16.62
CA THR A 38 -8.89 -7.14 -17.72
C THR A 38 -7.56 -6.40 -17.79
N TYR A 39 -6.46 -7.13 -17.84
CA TYR A 39 -5.11 -6.60 -17.93
C TYR A 39 -4.36 -7.22 -19.10
N ASN A 40 -3.90 -6.38 -20.02
CA ASN A 40 -3.11 -6.76 -21.19
C ASN A 40 -1.66 -6.32 -21.02
N ARG A 41 -0.72 -7.22 -21.21
CA ARG A 41 0.70 -6.94 -21.08
C ARG A 41 1.52 -7.49 -22.24
N THR A 42 2.32 -6.61 -22.86
CA THR A 42 3.36 -7.02 -23.80
C THR A 42 4.72 -6.50 -23.34
N GLN A 43 5.75 -7.30 -23.45
CA GLN A 43 7.11 -6.90 -23.10
C GLN A 43 8.14 -7.54 -24.02
N ALA A 44 9.03 -6.70 -24.55
CA ALA A 44 10.14 -7.12 -25.40
C ALA A 44 11.43 -6.40 -25.03
N ARG A 45 12.55 -6.96 -25.48
CA ARG A 45 13.85 -6.29 -25.47
C ARG A 45 14.29 -6.04 -26.89
N LEU A 46 14.60 -4.79 -27.20
CA LEU A 46 15.03 -4.33 -28.51
C LEU A 46 16.53 -4.05 -28.52
N ASN A 47 17.18 -4.32 -29.65
CA ASN A 47 18.57 -3.99 -29.83
C ASN A 47 18.79 -2.47 -29.93
N LYS A 48 20.01 -2.06 -29.58
CA LYS A 48 20.48 -0.67 -29.74
C LYS A 48 21.68 -0.63 -30.67
N THR A 49 21.79 0.42 -31.46
CA THR A 49 22.90 0.62 -32.40
C THR A 49 24.25 0.48 -31.73
N GLY A 50 25.10 -0.40 -32.27
CA GLY A 50 26.42 -0.71 -31.73
C GLY A 50 26.42 -1.38 -30.35
N GLY A 51 25.27 -1.85 -29.83
CA GLY A 51 25.15 -2.43 -28.49
C GLY A 51 25.46 -1.44 -27.35
N SER A 52 25.47 -0.14 -27.63
CA SER A 52 25.82 0.93 -26.69
C SER A 52 24.61 1.44 -25.93
N ALA A 53 24.82 1.88 -24.67
CA ALA A 53 23.78 2.55 -23.90
C ALA A 53 23.28 3.85 -24.57
N ASP A 54 24.15 4.56 -25.27
CA ASP A 54 23.85 5.79 -25.98
C ASP A 54 23.41 5.56 -27.44
N GLY A 55 23.37 4.28 -27.92
CA GLY A 55 22.91 3.95 -29.26
C GLY A 55 21.40 4.13 -29.42
N ASP A 56 20.97 4.41 -30.65
CA ASP A 56 19.54 4.51 -30.98
C ASP A 56 18.85 3.15 -30.85
N VAL A 57 17.57 3.15 -30.46
CA VAL A 57 16.74 1.95 -30.39
C VAL A 57 16.40 1.49 -31.82
N ILE A 58 16.63 0.23 -32.11
CA ILE A 58 16.29 -0.41 -33.41
C ILE A 58 14.96 -1.13 -33.20
N TYR A 59 13.85 -0.46 -33.53
CA TYR A 59 12.49 -0.93 -33.22
C TYR A 59 12.06 -2.19 -33.97
N ASP A 60 12.70 -2.53 -35.05
CA ASP A 60 12.48 -3.73 -35.88
C ASP A 60 13.42 -4.90 -35.51
N GLU A 61 14.35 -4.69 -34.58
CA GLU A 61 15.25 -5.72 -34.09
C GLU A 61 14.93 -6.13 -32.64
N VAL A 62 14.03 -7.10 -32.50
CA VAL A 62 13.71 -7.70 -31.23
C VAL A 62 14.81 -8.67 -30.81
N ALA A 63 15.49 -8.41 -29.70
CA ALA A 63 16.46 -9.33 -29.14
C ALA A 63 15.78 -10.58 -28.55
N TYR A 64 14.72 -10.36 -27.78
CA TYR A 64 13.84 -11.41 -27.28
C TYR A 64 12.53 -10.83 -26.74
N TYR A 65 11.48 -11.67 -26.67
CA TYR A 65 10.22 -11.37 -26.01
C TYR A 65 10.24 -11.93 -24.59
N ARG A 66 9.54 -11.24 -23.70
CA ARG A 66 9.35 -11.70 -22.32
C ARG A 66 7.91 -12.07 -22.03
N ARG A 67 6.97 -11.21 -22.43
CA ARG A 67 5.56 -11.34 -22.06
C ARG A 67 4.65 -10.90 -23.18
N ASN A 68 3.55 -11.62 -23.37
CA ASN A 68 2.45 -11.23 -24.23
C ASN A 68 1.22 -12.03 -23.83
N TYR A 69 0.43 -11.49 -22.93
CA TYR A 69 -0.74 -12.14 -22.37
C TYR A 69 -1.86 -11.17 -22.04
N THR A 70 -3.06 -11.75 -21.85
CA THR A 70 -4.21 -11.13 -21.23
C THR A 70 -4.50 -11.86 -19.93
N ALA A 71 -4.65 -11.13 -18.83
CA ALA A 71 -5.15 -11.65 -17.56
C ALA A 71 -6.49 -11.01 -17.23
N VAL A 72 -7.41 -11.80 -16.66
CA VAL A 72 -8.73 -11.35 -16.22
C VAL A 72 -8.91 -11.73 -14.77
N ARG A 73 -9.52 -10.84 -14.00
CA ARG A 73 -9.90 -11.06 -12.61
C ARG A 73 -11.37 -10.70 -12.42
N ASP A 74 -12.19 -11.69 -12.14
CA ASP A 74 -13.58 -11.52 -11.75
C ASP A 74 -13.68 -11.53 -10.23
N THR A 75 -14.28 -10.50 -9.65
CA THR A 75 -14.42 -10.36 -8.21
C THR A 75 -15.89 -10.18 -7.84
N THR A 76 -16.34 -10.97 -6.87
CA THR A 76 -17.65 -10.80 -6.21
C THR A 76 -17.45 -10.71 -4.71
N GLN A 77 -17.90 -9.62 -4.10
CA GLN A 77 -17.95 -9.48 -2.65
C GLN A 77 -19.35 -9.12 -2.21
N LEU A 78 -19.86 -9.86 -1.23
CA LEU A 78 -21.12 -9.57 -0.54
C LEU A 78 -20.84 -9.29 0.93
N PHE A 79 -21.71 -8.50 1.56
CA PHE A 79 -21.63 -8.25 3.00
C PHE A 79 -23.00 -8.03 3.61
N ILE A 80 -23.07 -8.30 4.90
CA ILE A 80 -24.16 -7.87 5.77
C ILE A 80 -23.60 -7.42 7.11
N LYS A 81 -24.12 -6.35 7.65
CA LYS A 81 -23.76 -5.85 8.98
C LYS A 81 -24.95 -5.22 9.70
N ASP A 82 -24.87 -5.21 11.02
CA ASP A 82 -25.77 -4.54 11.92
C ASP A 82 -25.00 -3.56 12.80
N ASN A 83 -25.48 -2.35 12.91
CA ASN A 83 -24.99 -1.35 13.83
C ASN A 83 -26.11 -1.02 14.82
N PHE A 84 -25.83 -1.14 16.11
CA PHE A 84 -26.84 -0.85 17.13
C PHE A 84 -26.20 -0.22 18.37
N ALA A 85 -27.01 0.58 19.06
CA ALA A 85 -26.60 1.26 20.29
C ALA A 85 -27.17 0.54 21.51
N MET A 86 -26.39 0.55 22.60
CA MET A 86 -26.76 0.02 23.91
C MET A 86 -26.38 1.02 24.99
N MET A 87 -26.85 0.80 26.23
CA MET A 87 -26.48 1.60 27.41
C MET A 87 -26.81 3.10 27.25
N ASN A 88 -27.97 3.44 26.71
CA ASN A 88 -28.38 4.81 26.37
C ASN A 88 -27.42 5.50 25.37
N ASP A 89 -27.03 4.79 24.33
CA ASP A 89 -26.10 5.23 23.27
C ASP A 89 -24.64 5.38 23.71
N ASP A 90 -24.28 4.99 24.93
CA ASP A 90 -22.88 5.03 25.36
C ASP A 90 -22.05 3.90 24.76
N LEU A 91 -22.66 2.78 24.36
CA LEU A 91 -22.01 1.68 23.68
C LEU A 91 -22.58 1.49 22.27
N LEU A 92 -21.76 1.72 21.27
CA LEU A 92 -22.07 1.42 19.86
C LEU A 92 -21.40 0.12 19.47
N LEU A 93 -22.16 -0.80 18.89
CA LEU A 93 -21.68 -2.09 18.39
C LEU A 93 -21.91 -2.20 16.89
N GLU A 94 -20.93 -2.76 16.19
CA GLU A 94 -21.04 -3.21 14.81
C GLU A 94 -20.70 -4.69 14.74
N VAL A 95 -21.56 -5.48 14.10
CA VAL A 95 -21.32 -6.91 13.86
C VAL A 95 -21.69 -7.21 12.42
N GLY A 96 -20.84 -7.93 11.71
CA GLY A 96 -21.11 -8.30 10.33
C GLY A 96 -20.14 -9.35 9.81
N PHE A 97 -20.34 -9.70 8.56
CA PHE A 97 -19.40 -10.54 7.81
C PHE A 97 -19.42 -10.19 6.31
N LYS A 98 -18.36 -10.56 5.63
CA LYS A 98 -18.21 -10.49 4.18
C LYS A 98 -18.06 -11.90 3.61
N SER A 99 -18.44 -12.08 2.36
CA SER A 99 -18.13 -13.22 1.53
C SER A 99 -17.41 -12.70 0.28
N LEU A 100 -16.32 -13.35 -0.12
CA LEU A 100 -15.48 -12.96 -1.23
C LEU A 100 -15.23 -14.16 -2.15
N SER A 101 -15.40 -13.97 -3.46
CA SER A 101 -14.98 -14.89 -4.51
C SER A 101 -14.20 -14.13 -5.55
N ILE A 102 -13.05 -14.67 -5.95
CA ILE A 102 -12.17 -14.07 -6.95
C ILE A 102 -11.70 -15.19 -7.87
N ASP A 103 -12.02 -15.02 -9.17
CA ASP A 103 -11.61 -15.93 -10.21
C ASP A 103 -10.57 -15.20 -11.10
N TYR A 104 -9.48 -15.88 -11.39
CA TYR A 104 -8.41 -15.38 -12.23
C TYR A 104 -8.19 -16.27 -13.42
N SER A 105 -7.93 -15.67 -14.58
CA SER A 105 -7.43 -16.38 -15.76
C SER A 105 -6.27 -15.61 -16.39
N LEU A 106 -5.37 -16.33 -17.04
CA LEU A 106 -4.31 -15.77 -17.87
C LEU A 106 -4.17 -16.60 -19.15
N ASP A 107 -4.22 -15.92 -20.28
CA ASP A 107 -4.02 -16.51 -21.61
C ASP A 107 -2.88 -15.81 -22.34
N GLY A 108 -1.88 -16.58 -22.79
CA GLY A 108 -0.76 -16.10 -23.60
C GLY A 108 0.61 -16.47 -23.04
N TYR A 109 1.62 -15.70 -23.41
CA TYR A 109 3.01 -15.94 -23.02
C TYR A 109 3.31 -15.17 -21.73
N ARG A 110 3.41 -15.87 -20.65
CA ARG A 110 3.53 -15.35 -19.29
C ARG A 110 4.90 -14.72 -19.01
N ASP A 111 5.98 -15.41 -19.44
CA ASP A 111 7.35 -14.95 -19.26
C ASP A 111 8.29 -15.40 -20.41
N TYR A 112 9.60 -15.13 -20.25
CA TYR A 112 10.61 -15.52 -21.22
C TYR A 112 10.63 -17.03 -21.49
N ASN A 113 10.43 -17.85 -20.48
CA ASN A 113 10.52 -19.30 -20.59
C ASN A 113 9.40 -19.91 -21.45
N ASP A 114 8.29 -19.22 -21.62
CA ASP A 114 7.23 -19.63 -22.53
C ASP A 114 7.64 -19.45 -24.01
N TYR A 115 8.52 -18.49 -24.28
CA TYR A 115 9.07 -18.28 -25.63
C TYR A 115 10.29 -19.15 -25.92
N GLU A 116 11.21 -19.22 -24.94
CA GLU A 116 12.52 -19.85 -25.13
C GLU A 116 13.04 -20.42 -23.83
N ILE A 117 13.66 -21.63 -23.89
CA ILE A 117 14.39 -22.27 -22.81
C ILE A 117 15.75 -22.69 -23.35
N ASP A 118 16.83 -22.14 -22.80
CA ASP A 118 18.21 -22.47 -23.17
C ASP A 118 18.50 -22.35 -24.68
N GLY A 119 17.82 -21.42 -25.38
CA GLY A 119 17.95 -21.20 -26.81
C GLY A 119 17.10 -22.09 -27.69
N GLU A 120 16.21 -22.88 -27.12
CA GLU A 120 15.23 -23.73 -27.80
C GLU A 120 13.82 -23.20 -27.59
N LEU A 121 12.83 -23.74 -28.35
CA LEU A 121 11.42 -23.39 -28.15
C LEU A 121 10.99 -23.66 -26.71
N GLY A 122 10.36 -22.66 -26.10
CA GLY A 122 9.85 -22.73 -24.74
C GLY A 122 8.53 -23.49 -24.59
N TYR A 123 7.85 -23.26 -23.48
CA TYR A 123 6.61 -23.97 -23.13
C TYR A 123 5.41 -23.61 -24.02
N GLY A 124 5.48 -22.48 -24.75
CA GLY A 124 4.38 -21.96 -25.56
C GLY A 124 3.38 -21.12 -24.76
N PRO A 125 2.29 -20.67 -25.40
CA PRO A 125 1.27 -19.89 -24.74
C PRO A 125 0.57 -20.72 -23.65
N GLN A 126 0.33 -20.09 -22.53
CA GLN A 126 -0.31 -20.69 -21.35
C GLN A 126 -1.79 -20.33 -21.32
N SER A 127 -2.59 -21.18 -20.70
CA SER A 127 -3.96 -20.90 -20.26
C SER A 127 -4.07 -21.39 -18.81
N ILE A 128 -4.11 -20.45 -17.88
CA ILE A 128 -4.00 -20.74 -16.45
C ILE A 128 -5.20 -20.11 -15.74
N GLU A 129 -5.77 -20.83 -14.81
CA GLU A 129 -6.88 -20.37 -13.96
C GLU A 129 -6.50 -20.53 -12.49
N ALA A 130 -7.03 -19.64 -11.65
CA ALA A 130 -6.95 -19.74 -10.19
C ALA A 130 -8.23 -19.19 -9.57
N GLU A 131 -8.75 -19.87 -8.55
CA GLU A 131 -9.98 -19.50 -7.85
C GLU A 131 -9.68 -19.35 -6.35
N TYR A 132 -10.22 -18.29 -5.75
CA TYR A 132 -10.11 -18.01 -4.32
C TYR A 132 -11.48 -17.65 -3.77
N THR A 133 -11.94 -18.37 -2.78
CA THR A 133 -13.25 -18.14 -2.16
C THR A 133 -13.15 -18.22 -0.65
N ASP A 134 -13.57 -17.15 0.02
CA ASP A 134 -13.87 -17.17 1.44
C ASP A 134 -15.28 -16.63 1.68
N ASN A 135 -16.13 -17.50 2.18
CA ASN A 135 -17.55 -17.21 2.38
C ASN A 135 -17.88 -16.57 3.72
N PHE A 136 -16.93 -16.48 4.64
CA PHE A 136 -17.20 -15.98 5.98
C PHE A 136 -16.01 -15.25 6.59
N LEU A 137 -15.90 -13.97 6.29
CA LEU A 137 -14.93 -13.02 6.86
C LEU A 137 -15.63 -12.15 7.91
N PRO A 138 -15.63 -12.56 9.20
CA PRO A 138 -16.35 -11.85 10.25
C PRO A 138 -15.70 -10.53 10.62
N MET A 139 -16.52 -9.60 11.13
CA MET A 139 -16.08 -8.34 11.72
C MET A 139 -16.95 -7.99 12.94
N VAL A 140 -16.31 -7.48 13.97
CA VAL A 140 -16.96 -6.96 15.18
C VAL A 140 -16.25 -5.68 15.60
N GLY A 141 -17.01 -4.64 15.87
CA GLY A 141 -16.51 -3.37 16.38
C GLY A 141 -17.32 -2.90 17.58
N ALA A 142 -16.65 -2.26 18.52
CA ALA A 142 -17.27 -1.64 19.70
C ALA A 142 -16.67 -0.27 19.98
N VAL A 143 -17.50 0.72 20.25
CA VAL A 143 -17.09 2.04 20.72
C VAL A 143 -17.85 2.35 21.99
N TYR A 144 -17.13 2.55 23.09
CA TYR A 144 -17.71 2.94 24.38
C TYR A 144 -17.36 4.39 24.70
N ARG A 145 -18.38 5.22 24.88
CA ARG A 145 -18.26 6.63 25.27
C ARG A 145 -18.05 6.73 26.77
N LEU A 146 -16.88 7.19 27.19
CA LEU A 146 -16.58 7.45 28.60
C LEU A 146 -17.20 8.77 29.05
N ASN A 147 -17.24 9.73 28.14
CA ASN A 147 -17.87 11.06 28.28
C ASN A 147 -17.99 11.72 26.89
N GLU A 148 -18.36 13.00 26.84
CA GLU A 148 -18.54 13.75 25.57
C GLU A 148 -17.28 13.83 24.71
N SER A 149 -16.09 13.71 25.31
CA SER A 149 -14.80 13.89 24.64
C SER A 149 -14.01 12.61 24.45
N ASP A 150 -14.20 11.62 25.34
CA ASP A 150 -13.33 10.46 25.46
C ASP A 150 -14.06 9.16 25.13
N GLN A 151 -13.42 8.29 24.36
CA GLN A 151 -13.98 7.03 23.91
C GLN A 151 -12.92 5.92 23.96
N LEU A 152 -13.36 4.73 24.34
CA LEU A 152 -12.63 3.48 24.09
C LEU A 152 -13.18 2.83 22.83
N PHE A 153 -12.33 2.17 22.08
CA PHE A 153 -12.77 1.35 20.95
C PHE A 153 -12.01 0.02 20.92
N ALA A 154 -12.67 -0.98 20.38
CA ALA A 154 -12.08 -2.28 20.12
C ALA A 154 -12.65 -2.83 18.81
N SER A 155 -11.84 -3.55 18.04
CA SER A 155 -12.30 -4.22 16.84
C SER A 155 -11.61 -5.55 16.62
N PHE A 156 -12.31 -6.43 15.94
CA PHE A 156 -11.82 -7.65 15.32
C PHE A 156 -12.32 -7.69 13.87
N ALA A 157 -11.45 -8.01 12.93
CA ALA A 157 -11.86 -8.24 11.55
C ALA A 157 -10.94 -9.27 10.89
N GLN A 158 -11.54 -10.26 10.25
CA GLN A 158 -10.85 -11.16 9.33
C GLN A 158 -10.86 -10.56 7.94
N ASN A 159 -9.70 -10.54 7.29
CA ASN A 159 -9.53 -10.07 5.93
C ASN A 159 -8.80 -11.12 5.10
N PHE A 160 -9.05 -11.04 3.80
CA PHE A 160 -8.41 -11.86 2.80
C PHE A 160 -7.71 -10.97 1.79
N ALA A 161 -6.50 -11.35 1.37
CA ALA A 161 -5.73 -10.59 0.40
C ALA A 161 -5.06 -11.49 -0.62
N LEU A 162 -4.95 -10.97 -1.84
CA LEU A 162 -4.18 -11.51 -2.95
C LEU A 162 -3.22 -10.43 -3.46
N PRO A 163 -2.22 -10.78 -4.29
CA PRO A 163 -1.40 -9.79 -4.96
C PRO A 163 -2.25 -8.73 -5.66
N ALA A 164 -1.81 -7.48 -5.64
CA ALA A 164 -2.62 -6.34 -6.06
C ALA A 164 -2.91 -6.30 -7.57
N GLY A 165 -1.97 -6.75 -8.39
CA GLY A 165 -2.14 -6.79 -9.85
C GLY A 165 -2.95 -7.99 -10.31
N THR A 166 -3.73 -7.81 -11.37
CA THR A 166 -4.53 -8.88 -11.99
C THR A 166 -3.68 -10.03 -12.51
N ASP A 167 -2.43 -9.77 -12.88
CA ASP A 167 -1.46 -10.74 -13.39
C ASP A 167 -0.46 -11.23 -12.34
N ASP A 168 -0.35 -10.56 -11.21
CA ASP A 168 0.72 -10.79 -10.22
C ASP A 168 0.72 -12.21 -9.63
N ILE A 169 -0.45 -12.85 -9.51
CA ILE A 169 -0.55 -14.23 -9.01
C ILE A 169 0.08 -15.26 -9.96
N PHE A 170 0.21 -14.91 -11.24
CA PHE A 170 0.79 -15.76 -12.28
C PHE A 170 2.23 -15.36 -12.63
N ASP A 171 2.75 -14.28 -12.03
CA ASP A 171 4.10 -13.79 -12.29
C ASP A 171 5.13 -14.69 -11.63
N ASN A 172 5.54 -15.70 -12.34
CA ASN A 172 6.41 -16.75 -11.89
C ASN A 172 7.67 -16.85 -12.75
N ALA A 173 8.79 -16.50 -12.16
CA ALA A 173 10.09 -16.50 -12.83
C ALA A 173 10.70 -17.90 -13.02
N VAL A 174 10.13 -18.96 -12.45
CA VAL A 174 10.91 -20.18 -12.19
C VAL A 174 10.42 -21.43 -12.92
N GLY A 175 9.33 -21.39 -13.67
CA GLY A 175 8.93 -22.57 -14.41
C GLY A 175 7.44 -22.69 -14.70
N PHE A 176 7.14 -23.72 -15.46
CA PHE A 176 5.83 -24.03 -15.98
C PHE A 176 4.84 -24.55 -14.90
N ASP A 177 5.33 -25.36 -13.95
CA ASP A 177 4.50 -26.08 -13.01
C ASP A 177 4.42 -25.42 -11.60
N VAL A 178 4.65 -24.11 -11.50
CA VAL A 178 4.55 -23.45 -10.20
C VAL A 178 3.12 -22.97 -9.99
N GLU A 179 2.51 -23.52 -8.97
CA GLU A 179 1.16 -23.16 -8.56
C GLU A 179 1.06 -21.67 -8.18
N ALA A 180 -0.08 -21.06 -8.45
CA ALA A 180 -0.41 -19.74 -7.96
C ALA A 180 -0.34 -19.73 -6.42
N PRO A 181 0.09 -18.62 -5.79
CA PRO A 181 0.15 -18.52 -4.34
C PRO A 181 -1.26 -18.65 -3.75
N GLN A 182 -1.35 -19.21 -2.54
CA GLN A 182 -2.59 -19.20 -1.78
C GLN A 182 -2.91 -17.77 -1.31
N GLY A 183 -4.20 -17.50 -1.12
CA GLY A 183 -4.62 -16.22 -0.55
C GLY A 183 -4.12 -16.06 0.89
N GLU A 184 -3.73 -14.84 1.22
CA GLU A 184 -3.37 -14.45 2.57
C GLU A 184 -4.62 -14.16 3.37
N GLU A 185 -4.76 -14.78 4.53
CA GLU A 185 -5.77 -14.45 5.53
C GLU A 185 -5.14 -13.64 6.66
N ALA A 186 -5.87 -12.65 7.16
CA ALA A 186 -5.39 -11.78 8.23
C ALA A 186 -6.47 -11.57 9.31
N ASP A 187 -6.17 -12.01 10.51
CA ASP A 187 -6.95 -11.73 11.72
C ASP A 187 -6.42 -10.48 12.40
N ASN A 188 -7.22 -9.43 12.38
CA ASN A 188 -6.85 -8.12 12.92
C ASN A 188 -7.58 -7.86 14.24
N TYR A 189 -6.83 -7.51 15.27
CA TYR A 189 -7.32 -7.11 16.59
C TYR A 189 -6.81 -5.71 16.90
N GLU A 190 -7.69 -4.84 17.36
CA GLU A 190 -7.35 -3.49 17.76
C GLU A 190 -8.07 -3.11 19.07
N LEU A 191 -7.36 -2.41 19.93
CA LEU A 191 -7.89 -1.80 21.15
C LEU A 191 -7.29 -0.43 21.32
N GLY A 192 -8.14 0.58 21.47
CA GLY A 192 -7.62 1.94 21.59
C GLY A 192 -8.49 2.89 22.40
N PHE A 193 -7.93 4.06 22.57
CA PHE A 193 -8.54 5.21 23.21
C PHE A 193 -8.44 6.41 22.27
N ARG A 194 -9.49 7.20 22.17
CA ARG A 194 -9.48 8.48 21.46
C ARG A 194 -10.12 9.58 22.27
N THR A 195 -9.60 10.78 22.10
CA THR A 195 -10.08 11.99 22.74
C THR A 195 -10.25 13.12 21.73
N ASN A 196 -11.29 13.94 21.92
CA ASN A 196 -11.53 15.12 21.09
C ASN A 196 -11.92 16.29 21.99
N ARG A 197 -10.96 17.19 22.22
CA ARG A 197 -11.12 18.36 23.06
C ARG A 197 -10.77 19.64 22.31
N GLU A 198 -11.11 20.76 22.87
CA GLU A 198 -10.97 22.07 22.24
C GLU A 198 -9.54 22.38 21.76
N HIS A 199 -8.53 21.92 22.51
CA HIS A 199 -7.11 22.23 22.22
C HIS A 199 -6.31 21.05 21.74
N TYR A 200 -6.85 19.86 21.81
CA TYR A 200 -6.18 18.66 21.33
C TYR A 200 -7.18 17.57 20.96
N ASN A 201 -6.84 16.85 19.93
CA ASN A 201 -7.46 15.58 19.60
C ASN A 201 -6.39 14.53 19.36
N GLY A 202 -6.70 13.30 19.60
CA GLY A 202 -5.75 12.24 19.38
C GLY A 202 -6.33 10.87 19.66
N ALA A 203 -5.59 9.87 19.23
CA ALA A 203 -5.89 8.47 19.46
C ALA A 203 -4.59 7.72 19.78
N VAL A 204 -4.72 6.69 20.59
CA VAL A 204 -3.71 5.66 20.78
C VAL A 204 -4.37 4.30 20.62
N ALA A 205 -3.74 3.41 19.85
CA ALA A 205 -4.23 2.07 19.60
C ALA A 205 -3.11 1.04 19.79
N LEU A 206 -3.46 -0.09 20.39
CA LEU A 206 -2.69 -1.33 20.34
C LEU A 206 -3.28 -2.19 19.25
N PHE A 207 -2.45 -2.79 18.42
CA PHE A 207 -2.90 -3.71 17.39
C PHE A 207 -2.11 -5.01 17.43
N TYR A 208 -2.76 -6.07 16.99
CA TYR A 208 -2.17 -7.37 16.73
C TYR A 208 -2.83 -7.94 15.47
N THR A 209 -2.02 -8.32 14.49
CA THR A 209 -2.47 -8.98 13.27
C THR A 209 -1.74 -10.29 13.12
N GLN A 210 -2.48 -11.36 12.96
CA GLN A 210 -1.96 -12.66 12.57
C GLN A 210 -2.25 -12.88 11.10
N PHE A 211 -1.26 -13.39 10.37
CA PHE A 211 -1.38 -13.71 8.95
C PHE A 211 -1.16 -15.20 8.75
N ASP A 212 -2.07 -15.83 8.06
CA ASP A 212 -1.89 -17.17 7.50
C ASP A 212 -1.60 -17.06 6.00
N ASN A 213 -0.74 -17.91 5.47
CA ASN A 213 -0.30 -17.88 4.08
C ASN A 213 0.26 -16.51 3.67
N ARG A 214 1.05 -15.87 4.53
CA ARG A 214 1.60 -14.53 4.28
C ARG A 214 2.20 -14.42 2.89
N LEU A 215 1.67 -13.51 2.08
CA LEU A 215 2.18 -13.22 0.74
C LEU A 215 3.38 -12.28 0.82
N ILE A 216 4.48 -12.70 0.25
CA ILE A 216 5.69 -11.88 0.12
C ILE A 216 6.18 -11.87 -1.32
N ALA A 217 6.61 -10.70 -1.77
CA ALA A 217 7.33 -10.59 -3.01
C ALA A 217 8.75 -11.17 -2.84
N SER A 218 9.13 -12.04 -3.73
CA SER A 218 10.48 -12.59 -3.83
C SER A 218 11.07 -12.25 -5.19
N SER A 219 12.38 -12.18 -5.29
CA SER A 219 13.06 -11.89 -6.55
C SER A 219 14.14 -12.91 -6.81
N VAL A 220 14.25 -13.34 -8.07
CA VAL A 220 15.30 -14.21 -8.55
C VAL A 220 15.91 -13.60 -9.82
N ILE A 221 17.21 -13.79 -10.00
CA ILE A 221 17.84 -13.45 -11.28
C ILE A 221 17.53 -14.59 -12.26
N ASN A 222 16.77 -14.28 -13.29
CA ASN A 222 16.54 -15.23 -14.39
C ASN A 222 17.90 -15.51 -15.08
N PRO A 223 18.40 -16.75 -15.07
CA PRO A 223 19.73 -17.06 -15.58
C PRO A 223 19.86 -16.84 -17.10
N ALA A 224 18.77 -16.97 -17.85
CA ALA A 224 18.77 -16.79 -19.30
C ALA A 224 18.83 -15.30 -19.69
N THR A 225 18.15 -14.42 -18.96
CA THR A 225 18.09 -12.99 -19.28
C THR A 225 19.03 -12.12 -18.44
N GLY A 226 19.53 -12.64 -17.30
CA GLY A 226 20.31 -11.90 -16.33
C GLY A 226 19.52 -10.76 -15.65
N GLN A 227 18.17 -10.76 -15.75
CA GLN A 227 17.30 -9.74 -15.17
C GLN A 227 16.65 -10.24 -13.89
N PRO A 228 16.41 -9.36 -12.89
CA PRO A 228 15.60 -9.72 -11.75
C PRO A 228 14.15 -9.90 -12.17
N GLU A 229 13.53 -10.95 -11.69
CA GLU A 229 12.10 -11.24 -11.82
C GLU A 229 11.49 -11.35 -10.44
N THR A 230 10.35 -10.72 -10.24
CA THR A 230 9.61 -10.71 -8.99
C THR A 230 8.42 -11.63 -9.12
N PHE A 231 8.14 -12.40 -8.08
CA PHE A 231 6.99 -13.27 -7.97
C PHE A 231 6.53 -13.33 -6.51
N TYR A 232 5.31 -13.79 -6.31
CA TYR A 232 4.75 -13.94 -4.98
C TYR A 232 4.82 -15.37 -4.49
N VAL A 233 5.16 -15.52 -3.23
CA VAL A 233 5.20 -16.82 -2.53
C VAL A 233 4.52 -16.69 -1.17
N ASN A 234 4.00 -17.80 -0.65
CA ASN A 234 3.51 -17.86 0.71
C ASN A 234 4.65 -18.18 1.67
N ALA A 235 4.88 -17.30 2.62
CA ALA A 235 5.90 -17.45 3.66
C ALA A 235 5.41 -18.19 4.92
N GLY A 236 4.18 -18.75 4.88
CA GLY A 236 3.55 -19.36 6.03
C GLY A 236 2.94 -18.35 6.99
N ALA A 237 2.86 -18.71 8.27
CA ALA A 237 2.29 -17.83 9.29
C ALA A 237 3.26 -16.73 9.69
N SER A 238 2.72 -15.52 9.85
CA SER A 238 3.46 -14.37 10.38
C SER A 238 2.55 -13.50 11.23
N LYS A 239 3.15 -12.62 12.05
CA LYS A 239 2.39 -11.69 12.89
C LYS A 239 2.99 -10.30 12.84
N ALA A 240 2.12 -9.31 13.05
CA ALA A 240 2.52 -7.93 13.27
C ALA A 240 1.78 -7.39 14.50
N TYR A 241 2.49 -6.68 15.37
CA TYR A 241 1.88 -6.08 16.55
C TYR A 241 2.60 -4.80 16.94
N GLY A 242 1.89 -3.93 17.63
CA GLY A 242 2.48 -2.67 18.00
C GLY A 242 1.53 -1.70 18.68
N ILE A 243 1.98 -0.45 18.71
CA ILE A 243 1.24 0.69 19.25
C ILE A 243 1.32 1.84 18.26
N GLU A 244 0.18 2.48 18.04
CA GLU A 244 0.07 3.67 17.20
C GLU A 244 -0.49 4.84 18.01
N PHE A 245 0.07 6.00 17.75
CA PHE A 245 -0.39 7.27 18.27
C PHE A 245 -0.62 8.24 17.12
N SER A 246 -1.75 8.93 17.14
CA SER A 246 -2.00 10.09 16.27
C SER A 246 -2.58 11.23 17.08
N GLY A 247 -2.18 12.46 16.78
CA GLY A 247 -2.72 13.61 17.49
C GLY A 247 -2.44 14.95 16.84
N VAL A 248 -3.31 15.89 17.19
CA VAL A 248 -3.16 17.31 16.89
C VAL A 248 -3.28 18.09 18.18
N PHE A 249 -2.37 19.01 18.40
CA PHE A 249 -2.37 19.93 19.52
C PHE A 249 -2.38 21.36 19.01
N GLN A 250 -3.38 22.13 19.42
CA GLN A 250 -3.60 23.52 19.05
C GLN A 250 -3.66 24.38 20.31
N PRO A 251 -2.51 24.89 20.81
CA PRO A 251 -2.45 25.68 22.02
C PRO A 251 -3.19 27.03 21.86
N GLU A 252 -3.64 27.61 22.95
CA GLU A 252 -4.26 28.93 22.98
C GLU A 252 -3.31 30.06 22.55
N MET A 253 -1.99 29.82 22.70
CA MET A 253 -0.98 30.79 22.23
C MET A 253 -1.16 31.04 20.72
N PHE A 254 -0.86 32.26 20.30
CA PHE A 254 -1.03 32.73 18.93
C PHE A 254 -2.47 32.67 18.41
N ASP A 255 -3.46 32.88 19.28
CA ASP A 255 -4.88 32.84 18.91
C ASP A 255 -5.30 31.53 18.20
N ARG A 256 -4.70 30.39 18.58
CA ARG A 256 -4.88 29.08 17.95
C ARG A 256 -4.42 28.98 16.48
N LYS A 257 -3.60 29.92 16.05
CA LYS A 257 -3.05 29.95 14.71
C LYS A 257 -1.81 29.06 14.54
N LEU A 258 -1.36 28.45 15.61
CA LEU A 258 -0.25 27.50 15.62
C LEU A 258 -0.75 26.14 16.07
N TYR A 259 -0.49 25.10 15.30
CA TYR A 259 -0.80 23.73 15.70
C TYR A 259 0.28 22.75 15.32
N PHE A 260 0.35 21.68 16.10
CA PHE A 260 1.29 20.59 15.98
C PHE A 260 0.52 19.32 15.64
N ASN A 261 1.04 18.52 14.73
CA ASN A 261 0.54 17.19 14.47
C ASN A 261 1.64 16.16 14.64
N ALA A 262 1.27 14.97 15.10
CA ALA A 262 2.19 13.84 15.21
C ALA A 262 1.46 12.54 14.92
N ASN A 263 2.14 11.64 14.18
CA ASN A 263 1.77 10.25 14.05
C ASN A 263 3.02 9.42 14.35
N ILE A 264 2.90 8.49 15.28
CA ILE A 264 3.99 7.65 15.75
C ILE A 264 3.49 6.21 15.75
N SER A 265 4.19 5.33 15.05
CA SER A 265 3.93 3.90 15.04
C SER A 265 5.19 3.16 15.48
N TYR A 266 5.05 2.30 16.45
CA TYR A 266 6.02 1.26 16.79
C TYR A 266 5.40 -0.09 16.49
N LYS A 267 6.06 -0.88 15.64
CA LYS A 267 5.57 -2.21 15.26
C LYS A 267 6.69 -3.22 15.19
N LYS A 268 6.36 -4.46 15.49
CA LYS A 268 7.15 -5.62 15.09
C LYS A 268 6.36 -6.47 14.14
N ALA A 269 7.04 -6.96 13.09
CA ALA A 269 6.47 -7.88 12.12
C ALA A 269 7.48 -8.99 11.89
N GLU A 270 7.08 -10.24 12.19
CA GLU A 270 7.98 -11.38 12.25
C GLU A 270 7.30 -12.67 11.77
N LEU A 271 8.09 -13.61 11.28
CA LEU A 271 7.64 -14.96 10.97
C LEU A 271 7.20 -15.68 12.25
N GLU A 272 6.09 -16.39 12.23
CA GLU A 272 5.71 -17.35 13.29
C GLU A 272 6.33 -18.72 13.04
N ASP A 273 6.38 -19.13 11.78
CA ASP A 273 7.03 -20.35 11.33
C ASP A 273 8.32 -20.06 10.58
N GLY A 274 9.21 -21.03 10.50
CA GLY A 274 10.41 -20.89 9.70
C GLY A 274 10.11 -20.89 8.20
N PHE A 275 10.75 -20.01 7.44
CA PHE A 275 10.59 -19.89 6.00
C PHE A 275 11.95 -19.72 5.29
N ALA A 276 12.16 -20.46 4.19
CA ALA A 276 13.35 -20.35 3.32
C ALA A 276 14.69 -20.40 4.10
N GLY A 277 14.76 -21.22 5.17
CA GLY A 277 15.95 -21.35 6.02
C GLY A 277 16.04 -20.33 7.15
N ASN A 278 15.14 -19.37 7.23
CA ASN A 278 15.06 -18.41 8.34
C ASN A 278 14.18 -18.98 9.47
N PRO A 279 14.58 -18.82 10.75
CA PRO A 279 13.81 -19.33 11.87
C PRO A 279 12.57 -18.49 12.15
N ALA A 280 11.66 -19.06 12.95
CA ALA A 280 10.59 -18.28 13.59
C ALA A 280 11.19 -17.09 14.37
N GLY A 281 10.51 -15.95 14.33
CA GLY A 281 10.95 -14.69 14.91
C GLY A 281 11.83 -13.83 13.99
N SER A 282 12.16 -14.30 12.76
CA SER A 282 12.84 -13.45 11.77
C SER A 282 11.94 -12.28 11.35
N GLN A 283 12.51 -11.09 11.30
CA GLN A 283 11.80 -9.87 10.88
C GLN A 283 11.35 -9.98 9.42
N LEU A 284 10.15 -9.52 9.13
CA LEU A 284 9.67 -9.43 7.74
C LEU A 284 10.45 -8.35 6.96
N PRO A 285 10.79 -8.61 5.69
CA PRO A 285 11.44 -7.62 4.85
C PRO A 285 10.65 -6.30 4.75
N ASP A 286 11.38 -5.20 4.56
CA ASP A 286 10.88 -3.81 4.45
C ASP A 286 9.91 -3.39 5.56
N SER A 287 10.14 -3.88 6.78
CA SER A 287 9.30 -3.62 7.95
C SER A 287 10.05 -2.83 9.03
N PRO A 288 10.13 -1.48 8.95
CA PRO A 288 10.77 -0.67 9.98
C PRO A 288 10.00 -0.76 11.30
N GLU A 289 10.72 -0.81 12.44
CA GLU A 289 10.06 -0.84 13.75
C GLU A 289 9.42 0.52 14.09
N TRP A 290 10.10 1.62 13.77
CA TRP A 290 9.60 2.97 14.03
C TRP A 290 9.28 3.72 12.74
N LEU A 291 8.07 4.25 12.69
CA LEU A 291 7.64 5.24 11.71
C LEU A 291 7.06 6.44 12.46
N MET A 292 7.65 7.62 12.24
CA MET A 292 7.20 8.82 12.91
C MET A 292 7.02 9.95 11.89
N THR A 293 5.93 10.69 12.03
CA THR A 293 5.72 11.93 11.28
C THR A 293 5.30 13.01 12.26
N GLY A 294 5.89 14.18 12.14
CA GLY A 294 5.53 15.33 12.95
C GLY A 294 5.54 16.60 12.12
N GLY A 295 4.67 17.53 12.46
CA GLY A 295 4.57 18.79 11.74
C GLY A 295 4.15 19.96 12.63
N ILE A 296 4.48 21.15 12.16
CA ILE A 296 4.07 22.41 12.75
C ILE A 296 3.45 23.23 11.65
N THR A 297 2.23 23.73 11.86
CA THR A 297 1.56 24.65 10.94
C THR A 297 1.26 25.96 11.66
N TYR A 298 1.53 27.06 11.00
CA TYR A 298 1.27 28.40 11.50
C TYR A 298 0.46 29.21 10.49
N GLU A 299 -0.69 29.69 10.91
CA GLU A 299 -1.67 30.44 10.12
C GLU A 299 -1.85 31.85 10.72
N PRO A 300 -0.85 32.75 10.62
CA PRO A 300 -0.92 34.06 11.26
C PRO A 300 -2.07 34.94 10.77
N THR A 301 -2.49 34.73 9.54
CA THR A 301 -3.56 35.47 8.87
C THR A 301 -4.38 34.53 7.98
N GLU A 302 -5.56 34.98 7.51
CA GLU A 302 -6.43 34.19 6.62
C GLU A 302 -5.80 33.86 5.26
N TRP A 303 -4.76 34.61 4.87
CA TRP A 303 -4.11 34.50 3.56
C TRP A 303 -2.68 33.91 3.61
N LEU A 304 -2.18 33.54 4.79
CA LEU A 304 -0.83 32.99 4.95
C LEU A 304 -0.84 31.74 5.80
N VAL A 305 -0.38 30.63 5.23
CA VAL A 305 -0.12 29.38 5.93
C VAL A 305 1.33 28.99 5.74
N ALA A 306 2.01 28.66 6.81
CA ALA A 306 3.36 28.10 6.77
C ALA A 306 3.37 26.72 7.48
N ASN A 307 3.98 25.74 6.85
CA ASN A 307 4.12 24.41 7.42
C ASN A 307 5.55 23.91 7.31
N PHE A 308 5.98 23.22 8.34
CA PHE A 308 7.17 22.39 8.33
C PHE A 308 6.82 21.02 8.89
N SER A 309 7.14 19.95 8.19
CA SER A 309 6.93 18.59 8.65
C SER A 309 8.11 17.70 8.33
N ALA A 310 8.28 16.65 9.13
CA ALA A 310 9.34 15.68 8.98
C ALA A 310 8.81 14.26 9.20
N LYS A 311 9.37 13.31 8.44
CA LYS A 311 9.11 11.87 8.55
C LYS A 311 10.42 11.16 8.87
N TYR A 312 10.40 10.38 9.94
CA TYR A 312 11.45 9.43 10.29
C TYR A 312 11.01 8.02 9.89
N THR A 313 11.91 7.29 9.26
CA THR A 313 11.78 5.86 8.96
C THR A 313 12.99 5.16 9.55
N ASP A 314 12.73 4.14 10.35
CA ASP A 314 13.78 3.37 11.02
C ASP A 314 14.51 2.45 10.05
N ILE A 315 15.64 1.89 10.54
CA ILE A 315 16.39 0.86 9.86
C ILE A 315 15.49 -0.33 9.52
N ARG A 316 15.72 -0.94 8.38
CA ARG A 316 15.04 -2.16 7.93
C ARG A 316 15.88 -2.91 6.92
N TYR A 317 15.48 -4.11 6.58
CA TYR A 317 16.23 -4.99 5.69
C TYR A 317 15.35 -5.40 4.50
N THR A 318 15.96 -5.66 3.33
CA THR A 318 15.21 -6.12 2.15
C THR A 318 15.05 -7.64 2.12
N ASP A 319 15.70 -8.37 3.04
CA ASP A 319 15.68 -9.82 3.12
C ASP A 319 15.59 -10.32 4.57
N PHE A 320 15.17 -11.57 4.74
CA PHE A 320 15.05 -12.21 6.06
C PHE A 320 16.38 -12.46 6.77
N ASN A 321 17.48 -12.50 6.03
CA ASN A 321 18.83 -12.75 6.59
C ASN A 321 19.50 -11.47 7.09
N GLU A 322 18.83 -10.33 6.99
CA GLU A 322 19.36 -9.01 7.35
C GLU A 322 20.65 -8.66 6.60
N THR A 323 20.78 -9.15 5.36
CA THR A 323 21.99 -8.97 4.54
C THR A 323 22.05 -7.59 3.90
N TYR A 324 20.91 -7.09 3.43
CA TYR A 324 20.79 -5.82 2.71
C TYR A 324 20.02 -4.81 3.53
N GLU A 325 20.77 -3.98 4.22
CA GLU A 325 20.25 -2.94 5.10
C GLU A 325 19.79 -1.70 4.32
N LEU A 326 18.66 -1.16 4.68
CA LEU A 326 18.18 0.16 4.33
C LEU A 326 18.33 1.05 5.57
N GLU A 327 19.21 2.03 5.50
CA GLU A 327 19.50 2.95 6.60
C GLU A 327 18.25 3.67 7.11
N SER A 328 18.23 3.98 8.39
CA SER A 328 17.24 4.91 8.94
C SER A 328 17.45 6.32 8.39
N TYR A 329 16.36 7.05 8.18
CA TYR A 329 16.45 8.41 7.68
C TYR A 329 15.33 9.32 8.20
N LEU A 330 15.65 10.61 8.23
CA LEU A 330 14.69 11.69 8.43
C LEU A 330 14.63 12.52 7.15
N VAL A 331 13.43 12.67 6.59
CA VAL A 331 13.14 13.59 5.49
C VAL A 331 12.20 14.67 5.95
N ALA A 332 12.48 15.92 5.60
CA ALA A 332 11.65 17.07 5.95
C ALA A 332 11.14 17.79 4.71
N GLN A 333 9.95 18.35 4.84
CA GLN A 333 9.31 19.18 3.83
C GLN A 333 8.78 20.47 4.46
N ALA A 334 8.69 21.51 3.68
CA ALA A 334 8.14 22.79 4.08
C ALA A 334 7.33 23.40 2.96
N TYR A 335 6.25 24.09 3.31
CA TYR A 335 5.54 24.90 2.34
C TYR A 335 5.04 26.20 2.93
N VAL A 336 4.80 27.17 2.04
CA VAL A 336 4.12 28.42 2.35
C VAL A 336 3.02 28.63 1.31
N ASP A 337 1.79 28.82 1.79
CA ASP A 337 0.64 29.23 0.99
C ASP A 337 0.37 30.72 1.19
N ILE A 338 0.17 31.41 0.08
CA ILE A 338 -0.18 32.83 0.04
C ILE A 338 -1.40 32.99 -0.85
N GLY A 339 -2.50 33.51 -0.32
CA GLY A 339 -3.72 33.75 -1.09
C GLY A 339 -4.98 33.65 -0.26
N GLY A 340 -6.10 34.13 -0.80
CA GLY A 340 -7.37 34.22 -0.11
C GLY A 340 -7.72 35.65 0.31
N PRO A 341 -8.72 35.85 1.18
CA PRO A 341 -9.20 37.16 1.60
C PRO A 341 -8.10 38.03 2.25
N ASN A 342 -8.17 39.31 2.06
CA ASN A 342 -7.28 40.32 2.70
C ASN A 342 -5.79 40.19 2.39
N ASN A 343 -5.41 39.64 1.25
CA ASN A 343 -4.03 39.37 0.86
C ASN A 343 -3.42 40.47 0.00
N PHE A 344 -2.79 41.47 0.53
CA PHE A 344 -2.00 42.51 -0.19
C PHE A 344 -2.62 43.05 -1.51
N GLY A 345 -3.95 42.99 -1.69
CA GLY A 345 -4.64 43.40 -2.91
C GLY A 345 -4.58 42.37 -4.07
N MET A 346 -4.16 41.16 -3.84
CA MET A 346 -4.33 40.05 -4.81
C MET A 346 -5.82 39.67 -4.89
N PRO A 347 -6.29 39.17 -6.04
CA PRO A 347 -7.64 38.60 -6.14
C PRO A 347 -7.84 37.46 -5.15
N GLU A 348 -9.00 37.41 -4.46
CA GLU A 348 -9.31 36.42 -3.43
C GLU A 348 -9.36 34.99 -3.97
N ASN A 349 -9.60 34.82 -5.26
CA ASN A 349 -9.64 33.54 -5.95
C ASN A 349 -8.25 33.05 -6.42
N ILE A 350 -7.16 33.71 -6.03
CA ILE A 350 -5.80 33.30 -6.38
C ILE A 350 -5.07 32.81 -5.14
N ARG A 351 -4.42 31.64 -5.26
CA ARG A 351 -3.51 31.07 -4.26
C ARG A 351 -2.19 30.66 -4.89
N LEU A 352 -1.11 30.96 -4.21
CA LEU A 352 0.25 30.58 -4.55
C LEU A 352 0.79 29.67 -3.45
N ARG A 353 1.26 28.48 -3.82
CA ARG A 353 2.01 27.59 -2.93
C ARG A 353 3.45 27.50 -3.37
N PHE A 354 4.36 27.66 -2.44
CA PHE A 354 5.77 27.35 -2.61
C PHE A 354 6.09 26.19 -1.65
N ASN A 355 6.56 25.07 -2.17
CA ASN A 355 6.99 23.95 -1.35
C ASN A 355 8.42 23.53 -1.66
N VAL A 356 9.05 22.96 -0.65
CA VAL A 356 10.38 22.33 -0.71
C VAL A 356 10.23 20.93 -0.14
N ASP A 357 10.49 19.95 -0.97
CA ASP A 357 10.57 18.57 -0.55
C ASP A 357 12.03 18.20 -0.29
N ASN A 358 12.26 17.30 0.68
CA ASN A 358 13.60 16.91 1.11
C ASN A 358 14.49 18.12 1.43
N VAL A 359 14.04 18.95 2.36
CA VAL A 359 14.67 20.24 2.75
C VAL A 359 16.17 20.11 3.02
N PHE A 360 16.59 19.00 3.63
CA PHE A 360 17.97 18.74 4.02
C PHE A 360 18.80 18.03 2.93
N ASP A 361 18.20 17.76 1.77
CA ASP A 361 18.84 17.05 0.65
C ASP A 361 19.41 15.69 1.07
N LYS A 362 18.63 14.94 1.85
CA LYS A 362 19.05 13.62 2.35
C LYS A 362 19.16 12.65 1.18
N GLU A 363 20.31 12.07 1.03
CA GLU A 363 20.59 11.00 0.06
C GLU A 363 20.52 9.65 0.77
N VAL A 364 19.59 8.80 0.38
CA VAL A 364 19.36 7.48 0.95
C VAL A 364 18.52 6.62 0.00
N MET A 365 18.64 5.30 0.10
CA MET A 365 17.69 4.39 -0.55
C MET A 365 16.40 4.36 0.25
N SER A 366 15.32 4.89 -0.34
CA SER A 366 13.99 4.95 0.30
C SER A 366 13.20 3.66 0.18
N PHE A 367 13.55 2.80 -0.77
CA PHE A 367 12.92 1.51 -1.04
C PHE A 367 13.98 0.54 -1.57
N GLY A 368 13.94 -0.72 -1.13
CA GLY A 368 14.76 -1.81 -1.63
C GLY A 368 13.91 -2.93 -2.24
N PHE A 369 14.39 -3.52 -3.32
CA PHE A 369 13.75 -4.72 -3.85
C PHE A 369 14.05 -5.92 -2.95
N THR A 370 13.02 -6.70 -2.63
CA THR A 370 13.15 -7.84 -1.73
C THR A 370 14.28 -8.78 -2.14
N GLY A 371 15.14 -9.12 -1.19
CA GLY A 371 16.27 -10.04 -1.39
C GLY A 371 17.40 -9.47 -2.23
N SER A 372 17.50 -8.15 -2.42
CA SER A 372 18.52 -7.55 -3.25
C SER A 372 19.14 -6.27 -2.67
N SER A 373 20.33 -5.91 -3.14
CA SER A 373 20.97 -4.63 -2.86
C SER A 373 20.47 -3.49 -3.76
N PHE A 374 19.55 -3.77 -4.68
CA PHE A 374 18.99 -2.76 -5.57
C PHE A 374 17.82 -2.07 -4.89
N GLY A 375 17.59 -0.81 -5.26
CA GLY A 375 16.52 -0.02 -4.68
C GLY A 375 16.24 1.25 -5.45
N ARG A 376 15.38 2.06 -4.90
CA ARG A 376 15.06 3.41 -5.42
C ARG A 376 15.60 4.44 -4.44
N PRO A 377 16.41 5.40 -4.92
CA PRO A 377 16.85 6.50 -4.08
C PRO A 377 15.68 7.42 -3.73
N LEU A 378 15.79 8.09 -2.59
CA LEU A 378 14.91 9.20 -2.25
C LEU A 378 15.10 10.32 -3.29
N SER A 379 14.02 10.98 -3.67
CA SER A 379 14.10 12.14 -4.55
C SER A 379 14.97 13.23 -3.91
N PRO A 380 15.85 13.90 -4.68
CA PRO A 380 16.66 14.99 -4.17
C PRO A 380 15.77 16.16 -3.76
N ARG A 381 16.37 17.15 -3.10
CA ARG A 381 15.64 18.39 -2.75
C ARG A 381 15.00 19.01 -3.98
N THR A 382 13.69 19.18 -3.91
CA THR A 382 12.88 19.67 -5.02
C THR A 382 12.11 20.90 -4.58
N PHE A 383 12.12 21.93 -5.41
CA PHE A 383 11.36 23.17 -5.23
C PHE A 383 10.20 23.18 -6.22
N GLN A 384 9.00 23.46 -5.71
CA GLN A 384 7.80 23.58 -6.52
C GLN A 384 7.09 24.89 -6.25
N ALA A 385 6.47 25.46 -7.29
CA ALA A 385 5.54 26.57 -7.17
C ALA A 385 4.23 26.20 -7.87
N THR A 386 3.11 26.36 -7.17
CA THR A 386 1.77 26.06 -7.70
C THR A 386 0.91 27.32 -7.63
N LEU A 387 0.29 27.67 -8.75
CA LEU A 387 -0.72 28.72 -8.83
C LEU A 387 -2.09 28.05 -8.97
N THR A 388 -2.98 28.34 -8.05
CA THR A 388 -4.40 27.93 -8.12
C THR A 388 -5.26 29.16 -8.37
N VAL A 389 -6.19 29.06 -9.32
CA VAL A 389 -7.18 30.09 -9.64
C VAL A 389 -8.55 29.44 -9.59
N ASP A 390 -9.41 29.90 -8.70
CA ASP A 390 -10.82 29.48 -8.58
C ASP A 390 -11.66 30.37 -9.52
N PHE A 391 -12.50 29.76 -10.36
CA PHE A 391 -13.33 30.46 -11.37
C PHE A 391 -14.78 30.57 -10.96
#